data_b691b9d06ada59533ff25c45868b9aab
#
_entry.id   b691b9d06ada59533ff25c45868b9aab
#
_cell.length_a   1.000
_cell.length_b   1.000
_cell.length_c   1.000
_cell.angle_alpha   90.00
_cell.angle_beta   90.00
_cell.angle_gamma   90.00
#
_symmetry.space_group_name_H-M   'P 1'
#
loop_
_entity.id
_entity.type
_entity.pdbx_description
1 polymer ?
#
loop_
_entity_poly.entity_id
_entity_poly.type
_entity_poly.pdbx_seq_one_letter_code
_entity_poly.pdbx_strand_id
1 'polypeptide(L)'
;MQSIRIVGTSAWRQGRLSAGTRAVPEETPVALTYDGTTHAVMMATPEDLEDFAIGFSLTEGIVGAPSEIETLDILDEEAGIELRMRLSEPRAAALAARRRFMAGPVGCGLGGIGSLG
;
A
#
# COMPACT_ATOMS: atom_id res chain seq x y z
N MET A 1 -5.46 -10.21 12.60
CA MET A 1 -5.77 -8.79 12.37
C MET A 1 -5.38 -7.92 13.53
N GLN A 2 -4.99 -8.54 14.61
CA GLN A 2 -4.51 -7.79 15.76
C GLN A 2 -3.34 -6.89 15.42
N SER A 3 -2.54 -7.36 14.48
CA SER A 3 -1.34 -6.64 14.12
C SER A 3 -1.59 -5.41 13.27
N ILE A 4 -2.80 -5.22 12.81
CA ILE A 4 -3.09 -4.07 11.96
C ILE A 4 -3.29 -2.85 12.84
N ARG A 5 -2.56 -1.83 12.50
CA ARG A 5 -2.60 -0.59 13.23
C ARG A 5 -2.75 0.55 12.25
N ILE A 6 -3.67 1.44 12.53
CA ILE A 6 -3.95 2.55 11.64
C ILE A 6 -3.46 3.83 12.27
N VAL A 7 -2.56 4.49 11.57
CA VAL A 7 -1.93 5.72 12.02
C VAL A 7 -2.35 6.85 11.11
N GLY A 8 -2.53 8.02 11.68
CA GLY A 8 -2.97 9.17 10.90
C GLY A 8 -4.45 9.11 10.60
N THR A 9 -5.13 8.19 11.22
CA THR A 9 -6.52 7.96 10.92
C THR A 9 -7.42 9.11 11.30
N SER A 10 -7.10 9.79 12.38
CA SER A 10 -8.02 10.84 12.81
C SER A 10 -8.10 11.94 11.77
N ALA A 11 -6.97 12.34 11.20
CA ALA A 11 -6.99 13.36 10.15
C ALA A 11 -7.73 12.83 8.94
N TRP A 12 -7.45 11.61 8.57
CA TRP A 12 -8.11 11.01 7.43
C TRP A 12 -9.61 10.88 7.67
N ARG A 13 -9.95 10.48 8.87
CA ARG A 13 -11.34 10.28 9.22
C ARG A 13 -12.11 11.59 9.16
N GLN A 14 -11.49 12.66 9.59
CA GLN A 14 -12.12 13.94 9.51
C GLN A 14 -12.31 14.37 8.07
N GLY A 15 -11.31 14.13 7.26
CA GLY A 15 -11.43 14.40 5.85
C GLY A 15 -12.55 13.62 5.24
N ARG A 16 -12.71 12.38 5.69
CA ARG A 16 -13.75 11.53 5.19
C ARG A 16 -15.12 12.06 5.57
N LEU A 17 -15.24 12.53 6.78
CA LEU A 17 -16.51 13.10 7.20
C LEU A 17 -16.86 14.31 6.36
N SER A 18 -15.85 15.14 6.11
CA SER A 18 -16.06 16.27 5.24
C SER A 18 -16.46 15.81 3.86
N ALA A 19 -15.78 14.77 3.40
CA ALA A 19 -16.06 14.24 2.09
C ALA A 19 -17.49 13.69 2.01
N GLY A 20 -18.04 13.32 3.15
CA GLY A 20 -19.41 12.85 3.16
C GLY A 20 -20.38 13.85 2.60
N THR A 21 -20.00 15.11 2.55
CA THR A 21 -20.86 16.12 1.98
C THR A 21 -20.68 16.24 0.49
N ARG A 22 -19.74 15.55 -0.09
CA ARG A 22 -19.51 15.61 -1.52
C ARG A 22 -20.52 14.79 -2.27
N ALA A 23 -20.89 15.29 -3.42
CA ALA A 23 -21.80 14.55 -4.26
C ALA A 23 -21.09 13.41 -4.99
N VAL A 24 -19.82 13.59 -5.29
CA VAL A 24 -19.05 12.63 -6.09
C VAL A 24 -17.77 12.28 -5.36
N PRO A 25 -17.48 10.99 -5.23
CA PRO A 25 -16.21 10.59 -4.63
C PRO A 25 -15.04 11.06 -5.50
N GLU A 26 -13.97 11.38 -4.86
CA GLU A 26 -12.80 11.89 -5.51
C GLU A 26 -11.73 10.84 -5.47
N GLU A 27 -11.11 10.56 -6.61
CA GLU A 27 -10.01 9.61 -6.65
C GLU A 27 -8.73 10.27 -6.21
N THR A 28 -7.96 9.55 -5.45
CA THR A 28 -6.74 10.05 -4.83
C THR A 28 -5.62 9.07 -5.11
N PRO A 29 -4.40 9.55 -5.33
CA PRO A 29 -3.28 8.64 -5.45
C PRO A 29 -3.07 7.90 -4.14
N VAL A 30 -2.97 6.58 -4.22
CA VAL A 30 -2.75 5.74 -3.06
C VAL A 30 -1.50 4.92 -3.31
N ALA A 31 -0.50 5.10 -2.47
CA ALA A 31 0.74 4.37 -2.57
C ALA A 31 0.72 3.22 -1.60
N LEU A 32 1.05 2.03 -2.09
CA LEU A 32 1.17 0.86 -1.23
C LEU A 32 2.63 0.58 -1.02
N THR A 33 3.07 0.68 0.22
CA THR A 33 4.47 0.49 0.55
C THR A 33 4.61 -0.68 1.50
N TYR A 34 5.66 -1.45 1.29
CA TYR A 34 5.95 -2.62 2.11
C TYR A 34 7.36 -2.49 2.63
N ASP A 35 7.48 -2.46 3.94
CA ASP A 35 8.79 -2.38 4.60
C ASP A 35 9.64 -1.26 4.00
N GLY A 36 8.99 -0.12 3.80
CA GLY A 36 9.69 1.08 3.38
C GLY A 36 9.89 1.25 1.89
N THR A 37 9.39 0.32 1.08
CA THR A 37 9.55 0.41 -0.37
C THR A 37 8.19 0.49 -1.04
N THR A 38 8.05 1.44 -1.93
CA THR A 38 6.81 1.60 -2.68
C THR A 38 6.68 0.47 -3.69
N HIS A 39 5.54 -0.20 -3.66
CA HIS A 39 5.26 -1.27 -4.58
C HIS A 39 4.40 -0.79 -5.74
N ALA A 40 3.42 0.02 -5.46
CA ALA A 40 2.50 0.48 -6.48
C ALA A 40 1.86 1.79 -6.03
N VAL A 41 1.46 2.58 -7.01
CA VAL A 41 0.66 3.78 -6.76
C VAL A 41 -0.55 3.67 -7.67
N MET A 42 -1.71 3.78 -7.08
CA MET A 42 -2.96 3.61 -7.81
C MET A 42 -3.90 4.73 -7.45
N MET A 43 -4.77 5.08 -8.39
CA MET A 43 -5.83 6.02 -8.08
C MET A 43 -6.99 5.25 -7.48
N ALA A 44 -7.48 5.72 -6.38
CA ALA A 44 -8.56 5.03 -5.69
C ALA A 44 -9.38 6.01 -4.90
N THR A 45 -10.63 5.64 -4.67
CA THR A 45 -11.49 6.38 -3.77
C THR A 45 -11.00 6.12 -2.35
N PRO A 46 -10.83 7.17 -1.53
CA PRO A 46 -10.28 6.98 -0.19
C PRO A 46 -11.30 6.41 0.79
N GLU A 47 -11.80 5.23 0.49
CA GLU A 47 -12.74 4.51 1.34
C GLU A 47 -12.27 3.09 1.46
N ASP A 48 -12.53 2.50 2.62
CA ASP A 48 -12.19 1.09 2.86
C ASP A 48 -10.74 0.80 2.53
N LEU A 49 -9.87 1.72 2.91
CA LEU A 49 -8.46 1.61 2.56
C LEU A 49 -7.79 0.42 3.23
N GLU A 50 -8.24 0.06 4.42
CA GLU A 50 -7.69 -1.11 5.08
C GLU A 50 -7.98 -2.37 4.27
N ASP A 51 -9.24 -2.50 3.84
CA ASP A 51 -9.63 -3.65 3.04
C ASP A 51 -8.90 -3.64 1.70
N PHE A 52 -8.73 -2.46 1.15
CA PHE A 52 -8.03 -2.33 -0.12
C PHE A 52 -6.58 -2.79 0.01
N ALA A 53 -5.91 -2.37 1.08
CA ALA A 53 -4.52 -2.75 1.29
C ALA A 53 -4.37 -4.26 1.45
N ILE A 54 -5.25 -4.85 2.24
CA ILE A 54 -5.20 -6.28 2.48
C ILE A 54 -5.53 -7.05 1.23
N GLY A 55 -6.58 -6.64 0.53
CA GLY A 55 -7.01 -7.32 -0.68
C GLY A 55 -5.95 -7.24 -1.77
N PHE A 56 -5.33 -6.08 -1.93
CA PHE A 56 -4.28 -5.93 -2.91
C PHE A 56 -3.11 -6.85 -2.60
N SER A 57 -2.72 -6.90 -1.32
CA SER A 57 -1.59 -7.73 -0.91
C SER A 57 -1.85 -9.21 -1.17
N LEU A 58 -3.08 -9.63 -0.96
CA LEU A 58 -3.45 -11.01 -1.21
C LEU A 58 -3.50 -11.31 -2.71
N THR A 59 -4.10 -10.42 -3.46
CA THR A 59 -4.26 -10.61 -4.90
C THR A 59 -2.92 -10.66 -5.60
N GLU A 60 -1.98 -9.81 -5.16
CA GLU A 60 -0.65 -9.76 -5.76
C GLU A 60 0.24 -10.89 -5.26
N GLY A 61 -0.24 -11.67 -4.32
CA GLY A 61 0.58 -12.75 -3.79
C GLY A 61 1.70 -12.29 -2.90
N ILE A 62 1.59 -11.06 -2.41
CA ILE A 62 2.61 -10.53 -1.50
C ILE A 62 2.49 -11.22 -0.16
N VAL A 63 1.26 -11.50 0.26
CA VAL A 63 1.01 -12.31 1.44
C VAL A 63 0.01 -13.37 1.08
N GLY A 64 -0.01 -14.43 1.88
CA GLY A 64 -0.96 -15.51 1.70
C GLY A 64 -2.12 -15.42 2.67
N ALA A 65 -2.00 -14.59 3.67
CA ALA A 65 -3.05 -14.41 4.66
C ALA A 65 -2.94 -13.01 5.23
N PRO A 66 -4.05 -12.42 5.65
CA PRO A 66 -4.00 -11.07 6.23
C PRO A 66 -3.10 -10.97 7.45
N SER A 67 -2.98 -12.04 8.21
CA SER A 67 -2.15 -12.02 9.42
C SER A 67 -0.66 -11.85 9.11
N GLU A 68 -0.26 -12.01 7.88
CA GLU A 68 1.13 -11.80 7.50
C GLU A 68 1.46 -10.33 7.30
N ILE A 69 0.46 -9.48 7.34
CA ILE A 69 0.69 -8.05 7.41
C ILE A 69 0.74 -7.68 8.88
N GLU A 70 1.92 -7.35 9.37
CA GLU A 70 2.08 -7.11 10.79
C GLU A 70 1.56 -5.76 11.22
N THR A 71 1.76 -4.75 10.40
CA THR A 71 1.20 -3.43 10.67
C THR A 71 0.72 -2.81 9.38
N LEU A 72 -0.29 -1.98 9.52
CA LEU A 72 -0.81 -1.20 8.42
C LEU A 72 -1.09 0.20 8.94
N ASP A 73 -0.36 1.18 8.42
CA ASP A 73 -0.55 2.56 8.78
C ASP A 73 -1.09 3.31 7.57
N ILE A 74 -2.16 4.04 7.78
CA ILE A 74 -2.75 4.84 6.72
C ILE A 74 -2.34 6.27 6.97
N LEU A 75 -1.55 6.82 6.05
CA LEU A 75 -1.00 8.16 6.20
C LEU A 75 -1.60 9.06 5.13
N ASP A 76 -2.23 10.13 5.57
CA ASP A 76 -2.85 11.10 4.68
C ASP A 76 -1.85 12.20 4.44
N GLU A 77 -1.30 12.25 3.25
CA GLU A 77 -0.28 13.23 2.91
C GLU A 77 -0.78 14.14 1.81
N GLU A 78 -0.04 15.22 1.58
CA GLU A 78 -0.45 16.18 0.58
C GLU A 78 -0.57 15.56 -0.81
N ALA A 79 0.38 14.73 -1.14
CA ALA A 79 0.41 14.13 -2.47
C ALA A 79 -0.60 13.00 -2.62
N GLY A 80 -1.15 12.52 -1.52
CA GLY A 80 -2.08 11.41 -1.56
C GLY A 80 -2.00 10.61 -0.29
N ILE A 81 -2.35 9.36 -0.38
CA ILE A 81 -2.40 8.51 0.80
C ILE A 81 -1.35 7.42 0.67
N GLU A 82 -0.66 7.15 1.76
CA GLU A 82 0.28 6.04 1.78
C GLU A 82 -0.29 4.94 2.67
N LEU A 83 -0.38 3.75 2.13
CA LEU A 83 -0.74 2.56 2.89
C LEU A 83 0.57 1.86 3.23
N ARG A 84 1.08 2.15 4.39
CA ARG A 84 2.39 1.67 4.81
C ARG A 84 2.24 0.37 5.56
N MET A 85 2.84 -0.67 5.04
CA MET A 85 2.68 -1.99 5.61
C MET A 85 4.01 -2.59 5.98
N ARG A 86 4.00 -3.34 7.06
CA ARG A 86 5.15 -4.16 7.45
C ARG A 86 4.71 -5.61 7.37
N LEU A 87 5.49 -6.41 6.70
CA LEU A 87 5.16 -7.81 6.49
C LEU A 87 5.89 -8.68 7.51
N SER A 88 5.37 -9.89 7.70
CA SER A 88 6.09 -10.89 8.47
C SER A 88 7.45 -11.11 7.81
N GLU A 89 8.42 -11.55 8.61
CA GLU A 89 9.77 -11.67 8.12
C GLU A 89 9.89 -12.54 6.87
N PRO A 90 9.27 -13.73 6.83
CA PRO A 90 9.37 -14.54 5.62
C PRO A 90 8.77 -13.86 4.39
N ARG A 91 7.70 -13.14 4.58
CA ARG A 91 7.06 -12.47 3.45
C ARG A 91 7.88 -11.26 3.00
N ALA A 92 8.46 -10.55 3.94
CA ALA A 92 9.31 -9.42 3.59
C ALA A 92 10.52 -9.91 2.80
N ALA A 93 11.13 -11.00 3.22
CA ALA A 93 12.26 -11.57 2.52
C ALA A 93 11.87 -12.05 1.13
N ALA A 94 10.72 -12.68 1.02
CA ALA A 94 10.25 -13.17 -0.27
C ALA A 94 10.00 -12.03 -1.23
N LEU A 95 9.42 -10.94 -0.75
CA LEU A 95 9.14 -9.80 -1.61
C LEU A 95 10.43 -9.13 -2.05
N ALA A 96 11.39 -9.01 -1.15
CA ALA A 96 12.69 -8.44 -1.50
C ALA A 96 13.38 -9.28 -2.56
N ALA A 97 13.31 -10.59 -2.44
CA ALA A 97 13.89 -11.48 -3.43
C ALA A 97 13.18 -11.34 -4.76
N ARG A 98 11.87 -11.24 -4.74
CA ARG A 98 11.09 -11.08 -5.95
C ARG A 98 11.49 -9.79 -6.67
N ARG A 99 11.68 -8.73 -5.91
CA ARG A 99 12.06 -7.44 -6.49
C ARG A 99 13.44 -7.50 -7.10
N ARG A 100 14.37 -8.15 -6.42
CA ARG A 100 15.73 -8.28 -6.94
C ARG A 100 15.73 -9.08 -8.24
N PHE A 101 14.94 -10.14 -8.27
CA PHE A 101 14.85 -10.96 -9.46
C PHE A 101 14.31 -10.15 -10.63
N MET A 102 13.26 -9.38 -10.37
CA MET A 102 12.64 -8.59 -11.42
C MET A 102 13.53 -7.46 -11.90
N ALA A 103 14.31 -6.90 -10.99
CA ALA A 103 15.14 -5.76 -11.32
C ALA A 103 16.52 -6.15 -11.85
N GLY A 104 16.87 -7.44 -11.79
CA GLY A 104 18.21 -7.89 -12.15
C GLY A 104 18.49 -7.78 -13.63
N PRO A 105 18.68 -8.92 -14.28
CA PRO A 105 19.06 -8.86 -15.69
C PRO A 105 18.00 -8.19 -16.56
N VAL A 106 16.76 -8.40 -16.22
CA VAL A 106 15.68 -7.79 -16.97
C VAL A 106 15.65 -6.30 -16.72
N GLY A 107 16.10 -5.93 -15.53
CA GLY A 107 16.06 -4.54 -15.15
C GLY A 107 16.81 -3.65 -16.08
N CYS A 108 17.83 -4.17 -16.74
CA CYS A 108 18.57 -3.37 -17.68
C CYS A 108 17.69 -2.85 -18.80
N GLY A 109 16.89 -3.75 -19.36
CA GLY A 109 16.03 -3.35 -20.45
C GLY A 109 14.78 -2.65 -19.96
N LEU A 110 14.46 -2.83 -18.72
CA LEU A 110 13.23 -2.29 -18.16
C LEU A 110 13.52 -1.32 -17.04
N GLY A 111 14.61 -0.62 -17.17
CA GLY A 111 15.02 0.32 -16.14
C GLY A 111 13.91 1.28 -15.75
N GLY A 112 13.15 1.71 -16.71
CA GLY A 112 12.06 2.62 -16.42
C GLY A 112 11.05 2.02 -15.47
N ILE A 113 10.77 0.74 -15.67
CA ILE A 113 9.83 0.06 -14.80
C ILE A 113 10.40 -0.08 -13.42
N GLY A 114 11.68 -0.41 -13.36
CA GLY A 114 12.31 -0.54 -12.06
C GLY A 114 12.25 0.74 -11.28
N SER A 115 12.35 1.86 -11.94
CA SER A 115 12.33 3.12 -11.25
C SER A 115 10.95 3.46 -10.70
N LEU A 116 9.95 2.77 -11.15
CA LEU A 116 8.62 2.99 -10.63
C LEU A 116 8.41 2.32 -9.29
N GLY A 117 9.16 1.29 -9.04
CA GLY A 117 9.05 0.54 -7.80
C GLY A 117 9.75 1.21 -6.64
#